data_e8be872e224d4b144b43acd0e880f597
#
_entry.id   e8be872e224d4b144b43acd0e880f597
#
_cell.length_a   1.000
_cell.length_b   1.000
_cell.length_c   1.000
_cell.angle_alpha   90.00
_cell.angle_beta   90.00
_cell.angle_gamma   90.00
#
_symmetry.space_group_name_H-M   'P 1'
#
loop_
_entity.id
_entity.type
_entity.pdbx_description
1 polymer ?
#
loop_
_entity_poly.entity_id
_entity_poly.type
_entity_poly.pdbx_seq_one_letter_code
_entity_poly.pdbx_strand_id
1 'polypeptide(L)'
;MGFFRRFLARMRRWRIPTPAKVRSRLDSRSEKNIDSLLPAVQETFRDLAVIAKRVAGRYGLDAKVISGHRSYEEQQVLYNKGRTAPGPKVTNAPPGFSNHNFQVACDLGLFDGSEYVDGRGGDTANKIYRVIANTVETEGLNLAWGGHWSRFPDPPHWEYKTGFTVSEMRERKAAGLSIA
;
A
#
# COMPACT_ATOMS: atom_id res chain seq x y z
N MET A 1 10.95 -46.03 -17.78
CA MET A 1 9.99 -45.51 -16.78
C MET A 1 10.69 -45.05 -15.49
N GLY A 2 11.74 -44.27 -15.51
CA GLY A 2 12.54 -43.90 -14.32
C GLY A 2 12.83 -42.41 -14.14
N PHE A 3 12.56 -41.57 -15.13
CA PHE A 3 12.96 -40.15 -15.11
C PHE A 3 11.89 -39.22 -14.51
N PHE A 4 10.62 -39.55 -14.59
CA PHE A 4 9.51 -38.71 -14.08
C PHE A 4 9.32 -38.78 -12.56
N ARG A 5 9.76 -39.84 -11.87
CA ARG A 5 9.65 -39.94 -10.43
C ARG A 5 10.66 -39.13 -9.62
N ARG A 6 11.79 -38.73 -10.22
CA ARG A 6 12.81 -37.87 -9.56
C ARG A 6 12.51 -36.38 -9.62
N PHE A 7 11.65 -35.93 -10.53
CA PHE A 7 11.29 -34.52 -10.65
C PHE A 7 10.26 -34.06 -9.60
N LEU A 8 9.33 -34.95 -9.21
CA LEU A 8 8.31 -34.64 -8.19
C LEU A 8 8.85 -34.68 -6.75
N ALA A 9 9.98 -35.32 -6.50
CA ALA A 9 10.59 -35.37 -5.16
C ALA A 9 11.37 -34.08 -4.79
N ARG A 10 11.60 -33.20 -5.73
CA ARG A 10 12.35 -31.93 -5.51
C ARG A 10 11.45 -30.71 -5.29
N MET A 11 10.13 -30.85 -5.38
CA MET A 11 9.15 -29.86 -4.88
C MET A 11 8.96 -30.01 -3.35
N ARG A 12 10.05 -30.25 -2.63
CA ARG A 12 10.05 -30.20 -1.17
C ARG A 12 9.85 -28.75 -0.74
N ARG A 13 8.61 -28.45 -0.29
CA ARG A 13 8.29 -27.46 0.72
C ARG A 13 9.11 -26.17 0.62
N TRP A 14 8.76 -25.32 -0.32
CA TRP A 14 8.90 -23.90 -0.06
C TRP A 14 7.96 -23.58 1.11
N ARG A 15 8.49 -23.71 2.33
CA ARG A 15 7.82 -23.11 3.48
C ARG A 15 7.84 -21.61 3.21
N ILE A 16 6.70 -21.05 2.89
CA ILE A 16 6.49 -19.60 2.95
C ILE A 16 6.89 -19.22 4.38
N PRO A 17 7.89 -18.35 4.58
CA PRO A 17 8.27 -17.93 5.92
C PRO A 17 7.03 -17.37 6.61
N THR A 18 6.79 -17.79 7.86
CA THR A 18 5.70 -17.23 8.65
C THR A 18 5.85 -15.71 8.75
N PRO A 19 4.75 -14.92 8.77
CA PRO A 19 4.77 -13.47 8.80
C PRO A 19 5.76 -12.86 9.79
N ALA A 20 5.92 -13.45 10.97
CA ALA A 20 6.85 -13.00 12.01
C ALA A 20 8.35 -12.99 11.59
N LYS A 21 8.79 -13.93 10.73
CA LYS A 21 10.18 -13.95 10.23
C LYS A 21 10.46 -12.96 9.11
N VAL A 22 9.42 -12.47 8.43
CA VAL A 22 9.54 -11.51 7.34
C VAL A 22 9.45 -10.07 7.86
N ARG A 23 8.77 -9.85 9.00
CA ARG A 23 8.68 -8.53 9.68
C ARG A 23 10.03 -7.89 9.96
N SER A 24 11.06 -8.66 10.29
CA SER A 24 12.42 -8.16 10.54
C SER A 24 13.12 -7.59 9.29
N ARG A 25 12.44 -7.53 8.13
CA ARG A 25 13.01 -7.09 6.85
C ARG A 25 12.39 -5.82 6.28
N LEU A 26 11.38 -5.23 6.93
CA LEU A 26 10.88 -3.91 6.53
C LEU A 26 11.87 -2.85 7.01
N ASP A 27 12.02 -1.80 6.21
CA ASP A 27 12.83 -0.65 6.58
C ASP A 27 12.11 0.21 7.64
N SER A 28 12.88 1.04 8.36
CA SER A 28 12.35 1.87 9.45
C SER A 28 11.29 2.88 9.01
N ARG A 29 11.35 3.36 7.77
CA ARG A 29 10.33 4.26 7.21
C ARG A 29 9.01 3.54 7.02
N SER A 30 9.06 2.33 6.43
CA SER A 30 7.87 1.49 6.24
C SER A 30 7.21 1.16 7.57
N GLU A 31 7.98 0.71 8.58
CA GLU A 31 7.44 0.41 9.91
C GLU A 31 6.80 1.65 10.55
N LYS A 32 7.49 2.81 10.55
CA LYS A 32 6.95 4.07 11.08
C LYS A 32 5.62 4.46 10.44
N ASN A 33 5.51 4.33 9.12
CA ASN A 33 4.29 4.68 8.40
C ASN A 33 3.15 3.70 8.71
N ILE A 34 3.45 2.41 8.83
CA ILE A 34 2.46 1.39 9.22
C ILE A 34 2.02 1.59 10.67
N ASP A 35 2.94 1.88 11.58
CA ASP A 35 2.62 2.12 12.99
C ASP A 35 1.75 3.36 13.20
N SER A 36 1.70 4.28 12.24
CA SER A 36 0.81 5.44 12.26
C SER A 36 -0.65 5.11 11.91
N LEU A 37 -0.93 3.90 11.44
CA LEU A 37 -2.27 3.43 11.08
C LEU A 37 -3.01 2.92 12.32
N LEU A 38 -4.33 2.68 12.18
CA LEU A 38 -5.12 2.04 13.23
C LEU A 38 -4.52 0.67 13.59
N PRO A 39 -4.37 0.32 14.87
CA PRO A 39 -3.81 -0.96 15.28
C PRO A 39 -4.47 -2.18 14.62
N ALA A 40 -5.79 -2.12 14.42
CA ALA A 40 -6.57 -3.20 13.81
C ALA A 40 -6.17 -3.51 12.35
N VAL A 41 -5.58 -2.55 11.63
CA VAL A 41 -5.23 -2.72 10.21
C VAL A 41 -3.73 -2.87 9.95
N GLN A 42 -2.88 -2.54 10.92
CA GLN A 42 -1.42 -2.52 10.76
C GLN A 42 -0.85 -3.83 10.20
N GLU A 43 -1.37 -4.96 10.69
CA GLU A 43 -0.89 -6.27 10.25
C GLU A 43 -1.13 -6.51 8.76
N THR A 44 -2.34 -6.15 8.28
CA THR A 44 -2.70 -6.26 6.85
C THR A 44 -1.77 -5.40 5.98
N PHE A 45 -1.38 -4.21 6.46
CA PHE A 45 -0.43 -3.36 5.73
C PHE A 45 1.02 -3.85 5.83
N ARG A 46 1.41 -4.57 6.90
CA ARG A 46 2.71 -5.28 6.94
C ARG A 46 2.77 -6.39 5.90
N ASP A 47 1.70 -7.16 5.77
CA ASP A 47 1.61 -8.22 4.76
C ASP A 47 1.68 -7.62 3.34
N LEU A 48 0.96 -6.52 3.08
CA LEU A 48 1.08 -5.75 1.84
C LEU A 48 2.54 -5.35 1.56
N ALA A 49 3.23 -4.76 2.53
CA ALA A 49 4.61 -4.29 2.37
C ALA A 49 5.57 -5.46 2.05
N VAL A 50 5.36 -6.61 2.68
CA VAL A 50 6.12 -7.84 2.41
C VAL A 50 5.87 -8.36 1.00
N ILE A 51 4.61 -8.39 0.56
CA ILE A 51 4.24 -8.79 -0.81
C ILE A 51 4.89 -7.82 -1.80
N ALA A 52 4.74 -6.52 -1.58
CA ALA A 52 5.29 -5.48 -2.46
C ALA A 52 6.80 -5.61 -2.60
N LYS A 53 7.53 -5.77 -1.49
CA LYS A 53 8.99 -5.95 -1.48
C LYS A 53 9.41 -7.22 -2.23
N ARG A 54 8.69 -8.33 -2.02
CA ARG A 54 8.94 -9.59 -2.72
C ARG A 54 8.72 -9.49 -4.22
N VAL A 55 7.63 -8.80 -4.63
CA VAL A 55 7.29 -8.60 -6.05
C VAL A 55 8.29 -7.66 -6.69
N ALA A 56 8.54 -6.48 -6.12
CA ALA A 56 9.49 -5.49 -6.64
C ALA A 56 10.90 -6.08 -6.81
N GLY A 57 11.34 -6.90 -5.84
CA GLY A 57 12.65 -7.56 -5.88
C GLY A 57 12.85 -8.47 -7.10
N ARG A 58 11.79 -9.01 -7.70
CA ARG A 58 11.87 -9.78 -8.95
C ARG A 58 12.23 -8.92 -10.16
N TYR A 59 12.06 -7.61 -10.04
CA TYR A 59 12.37 -6.60 -11.06
C TYR A 59 13.62 -5.78 -10.71
N GLY A 60 14.37 -6.20 -9.67
CA GLY A 60 15.57 -5.48 -9.20
C GLY A 60 15.27 -4.20 -8.42
N LEU A 61 14.00 -3.97 -8.03
CA LEU A 61 13.57 -2.79 -7.27
C LEU A 61 13.27 -3.14 -5.81
N ASP A 62 13.26 -2.12 -4.95
CA ASP A 62 12.73 -2.20 -3.59
C ASP A 62 11.36 -1.53 -3.53
N ALA A 63 10.51 -1.99 -2.61
CA ALA A 63 9.22 -1.37 -2.31
C ALA A 63 9.18 -0.94 -0.84
N LYS A 64 8.69 0.28 -0.59
CA LYS A 64 8.59 0.86 0.76
C LYS A 64 7.23 1.50 0.97
N VAL A 65 6.72 1.46 2.20
CA VAL A 65 5.57 2.28 2.58
C VAL A 65 6.04 3.70 2.82
N ILE A 66 5.65 4.61 1.93
CA ILE A 66 6.16 5.98 1.90
C ILE A 66 5.26 7.00 2.60
N SER A 67 4.00 6.65 2.85
CA SER A 67 2.99 7.45 3.53
C SER A 67 2.04 6.53 4.31
N GLY A 68 1.60 6.97 5.49
CA GLY A 68 0.59 6.31 6.32
C GLY A 68 -0.48 7.31 6.73
N HIS A 69 -0.71 7.50 8.05
CA HIS A 69 -1.61 8.52 8.56
C HIS A 69 -1.23 9.91 8.05
N ARG A 70 -2.24 10.70 7.74
CA ARG A 70 -2.11 12.11 7.36
C ARG A 70 -3.12 12.93 8.14
N SER A 71 -2.65 13.96 8.85
CA SER A 71 -3.54 14.86 9.58
C SER A 71 -4.43 15.69 8.63
N TYR A 72 -5.44 16.35 9.15
CA TYR A 72 -6.29 17.25 8.35
C TYR A 72 -5.49 18.46 7.86
N GLU A 73 -4.56 18.96 8.67
CA GLU A 73 -3.66 20.07 8.35
C GLU A 73 -2.70 19.68 7.21
N GLU A 74 -2.09 18.50 7.29
CA GLU A 74 -1.23 17.96 6.23
C GLU A 74 -2.01 17.76 4.93
N GLN A 75 -3.25 17.25 5.03
CA GLN A 75 -4.14 17.10 3.86
C GLN A 75 -4.48 18.46 3.25
N GLN A 76 -4.72 19.51 4.07
CA GLN A 76 -4.97 20.87 3.59
C GLN A 76 -3.78 21.43 2.82
N VAL A 77 -2.56 21.20 3.32
CA VAL A 77 -1.33 21.61 2.61
C VAL A 77 -1.25 20.95 1.23
N LEU A 78 -1.53 19.65 1.14
CA LEU A 78 -1.54 18.93 -0.14
C LEU A 78 -2.68 19.41 -1.06
N TYR A 79 -3.86 19.64 -0.50
CA TYR A 79 -5.03 20.12 -1.26
C TYR A 79 -4.81 21.51 -1.87
N ASN A 80 -4.05 22.37 -1.18
CA ASN A 80 -3.74 23.71 -1.64
C ASN A 80 -2.77 23.75 -2.84
N LYS A 81 -1.91 22.71 -3.00
CA LYS A 81 -0.99 22.64 -4.15
C LYS A 81 -1.75 22.64 -5.47
N GLY A 82 -1.32 23.53 -6.37
CA GLY A 82 -1.97 23.74 -7.67
C GLY A 82 -3.36 24.40 -7.59
N ARG A 83 -3.72 24.97 -6.41
CA ARG A 83 -4.94 25.78 -6.20
C ARG A 83 -4.61 27.15 -5.60
N THR A 84 -4.22 27.18 -4.34
CA THR A 84 -3.85 28.41 -3.59
C THR A 84 -2.36 28.45 -3.26
N ALA A 85 -1.63 27.35 -3.46
CA ALA A 85 -0.20 27.26 -3.30
C ALA A 85 0.47 26.82 -4.62
N PRO A 86 1.76 27.20 -4.87
CA PRO A 86 2.49 26.79 -6.06
C PRO A 86 2.63 25.27 -6.19
N GLY A 87 2.85 24.79 -7.43
CA GLY A 87 3.09 23.39 -7.75
C GLY A 87 1.92 22.71 -8.46
N PRO A 88 2.06 21.45 -8.85
CA PRO A 88 1.00 20.70 -9.47
C PRO A 88 -0.07 20.30 -8.45
N LYS A 89 -1.30 20.11 -8.94
CA LYS A 89 -2.39 19.53 -8.15
C LYS A 89 -2.08 18.05 -7.83
N VAL A 90 -1.94 17.72 -6.55
CA VAL A 90 -1.49 16.38 -6.10
C VAL A 90 -2.60 15.54 -5.47
N THR A 91 -3.73 16.15 -5.13
CA THR A 91 -4.90 15.44 -4.58
C THR A 91 -6.20 16.16 -4.94
N ASN A 92 -7.28 15.40 -5.05
CA ASN A 92 -8.64 15.93 -5.16
C ASN A 92 -9.40 15.95 -3.83
N ALA A 93 -8.90 15.24 -2.82
CA ALA A 93 -9.53 15.12 -1.51
C ALA A 93 -9.18 16.32 -0.61
N PRO A 94 -10.16 17.14 -0.17
CA PRO A 94 -9.94 18.10 0.89
C PRO A 94 -9.74 17.41 2.25
N PRO A 95 -9.36 18.13 3.33
CA PRO A 95 -9.28 17.57 4.67
C PRO A 95 -10.55 16.83 5.10
N GLY A 96 -10.40 15.65 5.68
CA GLY A 96 -11.51 14.79 6.09
C GLY A 96 -12.15 13.99 4.94
N PHE A 97 -11.59 14.03 3.72
CA PHE A 97 -12.08 13.27 2.57
C PHE A 97 -11.06 12.29 1.99
N SER A 98 -9.95 12.06 2.71
CA SER A 98 -8.95 11.06 2.37
C SER A 98 -8.93 9.93 3.39
N ASN A 99 -8.82 8.68 2.94
CA ASN A 99 -8.69 7.51 3.81
C ASN A 99 -7.43 7.57 4.71
N HIS A 100 -6.39 8.30 4.30
CA HIS A 100 -5.23 8.60 5.14
C HIS A 100 -5.59 9.36 6.43
N ASN A 101 -6.64 10.21 6.40
CA ASN A 101 -7.10 10.97 7.56
C ASN A 101 -7.75 10.07 8.65
N PHE A 102 -8.10 8.85 8.26
CA PHE A 102 -8.74 7.86 9.13
C PHE A 102 -7.81 6.70 9.51
N GLN A 103 -6.51 6.80 9.16
CA GLN A 103 -5.50 5.79 9.49
C GLN A 103 -5.78 4.40 8.88
N VAL A 104 -6.47 4.37 7.75
CA VAL A 104 -6.86 3.13 7.03
C VAL A 104 -6.30 3.07 5.61
N ALA A 105 -5.32 3.92 5.28
CA ALA A 105 -4.67 3.93 3.97
C ALA A 105 -3.17 4.17 4.08
N CYS A 106 -2.43 3.63 3.10
CA CYS A 106 -1.01 3.92 2.91
C CYS A 106 -0.68 4.08 1.42
N ASP A 107 0.47 4.69 1.14
CA ASP A 107 1.05 4.72 -0.19
C ASP A 107 2.33 3.87 -0.22
N LEU A 108 2.48 3.05 -1.28
CA LEU A 108 3.71 2.34 -1.61
C LEU A 108 4.55 3.16 -2.59
N GLY A 109 5.86 3.11 -2.44
CA GLY A 109 6.81 3.63 -3.41
C GLY A 109 7.73 2.52 -3.91
N LEU A 110 8.06 2.55 -5.20
CA LEU A 110 9.10 1.70 -5.79
C LEU A 110 10.40 2.48 -5.88
N PHE A 111 11.53 1.80 -5.65
CA PHE A 111 12.84 2.41 -5.60
C PHE A 111 13.88 1.58 -6.36
N ASP A 112 14.73 2.27 -7.14
CA ASP A 112 15.99 1.75 -7.63
C ASP A 112 17.12 2.33 -6.76
N GLY A 113 17.65 1.51 -5.86
CA GLY A 113 18.52 2.01 -4.79
C GLY A 113 17.82 3.08 -3.94
N SER A 114 18.26 4.34 -4.04
CA SER A 114 17.65 5.48 -3.36
C SER A 114 16.67 6.29 -4.21
N GLU A 115 16.64 6.04 -5.53
CA GLU A 115 15.82 6.80 -6.47
C GLU A 115 14.39 6.29 -6.50
N TYR A 116 13.43 7.21 -6.36
CA TYR A 116 12.01 6.91 -6.48
C TYR A 116 11.62 6.68 -7.95
N VAL A 117 11.15 5.48 -8.24
CA VAL A 117 10.65 5.10 -9.57
C VAL A 117 9.18 5.50 -9.67
N ASP A 118 8.93 6.72 -10.12
CA ASP A 118 7.56 7.17 -10.34
C ASP A 118 6.98 6.59 -11.64
N GLY A 119 5.67 6.32 -11.62
CA GLY A 119 4.97 5.76 -12.79
C GLY A 119 4.83 6.73 -13.98
N ARG A 120 5.34 7.97 -13.88
CA ARG A 120 5.26 8.99 -14.94
C ARG A 120 6.26 8.76 -16.07
N GLY A 121 7.30 7.97 -15.83
CA GLY A 121 8.38 7.71 -16.79
C GLY A 121 8.23 6.42 -17.61
N GLY A 122 7.15 5.66 -17.46
CA GLY A 122 6.97 4.43 -18.25
C GLY A 122 6.08 3.37 -17.62
N ASP A 123 5.77 2.35 -18.43
CA ASP A 123 4.89 1.23 -18.09
C ASP A 123 5.41 0.32 -16.96
N THR A 124 6.72 0.35 -16.64
CA THR A 124 7.35 -0.64 -15.76
C THR A 124 6.83 -0.54 -14.32
N ALA A 125 6.81 0.65 -13.74
CA ALA A 125 6.30 0.84 -12.37
C ALA A 125 4.82 0.43 -12.29
N ASN A 126 4.00 0.86 -13.25
CA ASN A 126 2.58 0.50 -13.32
C ASN A 126 2.37 -1.01 -13.47
N LYS A 127 3.21 -1.71 -14.25
CA LYS A 127 3.17 -3.17 -14.35
C LYS A 127 3.49 -3.83 -13.02
N ILE A 128 4.48 -3.34 -12.29
CA ILE A 128 4.86 -3.89 -10.98
C ILE A 128 3.73 -3.67 -9.97
N TYR A 129 3.13 -2.47 -9.91
CA TYR A 129 1.97 -2.21 -9.05
C TYR A 129 0.80 -3.14 -9.37
N ARG A 130 0.51 -3.43 -10.64
CA ARG A 130 -0.52 -4.40 -11.02
C ARG A 130 -0.19 -5.82 -10.57
N VAL A 131 1.07 -6.24 -10.66
CA VAL A 131 1.49 -7.57 -10.16
C VAL A 131 1.36 -7.64 -8.64
N ILE A 132 1.68 -6.56 -7.92
CA ILE A 132 1.45 -6.46 -6.47
C ILE A 132 -0.06 -6.61 -6.19
N ALA A 133 -0.91 -5.87 -6.90
CA ALA A 133 -2.36 -5.90 -6.70
C ALA A 133 -2.95 -7.30 -6.92
N ASN A 134 -2.60 -7.94 -8.02
CA ASN A 134 -3.05 -9.31 -8.29
C ASN A 134 -2.58 -10.31 -7.21
N THR A 135 -1.37 -10.10 -6.67
CA THR A 135 -0.84 -10.95 -5.59
C THR A 135 -1.62 -10.73 -4.30
N VAL A 136 -1.88 -9.47 -3.94
CA VAL A 136 -2.68 -9.08 -2.76
C VAL A 136 -4.09 -9.67 -2.82
N GLU A 137 -4.73 -9.59 -3.98
CA GLU A 137 -6.05 -10.17 -4.23
C GLU A 137 -6.03 -11.70 -4.10
N THR A 138 -5.01 -12.35 -4.69
CA THR A 138 -4.85 -13.81 -4.64
C THR A 138 -4.59 -14.31 -3.22
N GLU A 139 -3.86 -13.54 -2.42
CA GLU A 139 -3.59 -13.85 -1.01
C GLU A 139 -4.75 -13.46 -0.08
N GLY A 140 -5.81 -12.83 -0.63
CA GLY A 140 -7.06 -12.55 0.08
C GLY A 140 -6.98 -11.43 1.12
N LEU A 141 -6.01 -10.49 0.99
CA LEU A 141 -5.92 -9.36 1.91
C LEU A 141 -7.13 -8.43 1.75
N ASN A 142 -7.67 -7.94 2.87
CA ASN A 142 -8.81 -7.03 2.89
C ASN A 142 -8.44 -5.59 2.50
N LEU A 143 -7.82 -5.43 1.32
CA LEU A 143 -7.33 -4.18 0.78
C LEU A 143 -7.98 -3.86 -0.57
N ALA A 144 -8.16 -2.56 -0.84
CA ALA A 144 -8.47 -2.03 -2.17
C ALA A 144 -7.26 -1.26 -2.70
N TRP A 145 -7.04 -1.35 -4.02
CA TRP A 145 -5.94 -0.68 -4.71
C TRP A 145 -6.44 0.52 -5.49
N GLY A 146 -5.83 1.69 -5.29
CA GLY A 146 -6.19 2.94 -5.99
C GLY A 146 -5.94 2.92 -7.49
N GLY A 147 -5.08 2.01 -7.97
CA GLY A 147 -4.88 1.80 -9.41
C GLY A 147 -6.10 1.29 -10.17
N HIS A 148 -7.13 0.80 -9.49
CA HIS A 148 -8.43 0.40 -10.07
C HIS A 148 -9.44 1.56 -10.19
N TRP A 149 -9.13 2.75 -9.66
CA TRP A 149 -10.06 3.89 -9.76
C TRP A 149 -10.22 4.35 -11.20
N SER A 150 -11.47 4.51 -11.65
CA SER A 150 -11.78 4.81 -13.04
C SER A 150 -11.43 6.24 -13.47
N ARG A 151 -11.54 7.21 -12.55
CA ARG A 151 -11.35 8.64 -12.88
C ARG A 151 -9.94 9.15 -12.57
N PHE A 152 -9.31 8.67 -11.51
CA PHE A 152 -7.99 9.09 -11.07
C PHE A 152 -7.24 7.88 -10.52
N PRO A 153 -6.73 6.98 -11.40
CA PRO A 153 -5.92 5.85 -10.95
C PRO A 153 -4.73 6.34 -10.14
N ASP A 154 -4.55 5.79 -8.95
CA ASP A 154 -3.44 6.09 -8.05
C ASP A 154 -2.71 4.78 -7.70
N PRO A 155 -1.75 4.35 -8.53
CA PRO A 155 -1.07 3.07 -8.32
C PRO A 155 -0.32 2.93 -7.00
N PRO A 156 0.28 3.99 -6.40
CA PRO A 156 0.84 3.93 -5.06
C PRO A 156 -0.19 3.64 -3.96
N HIS A 157 -1.44 4.04 -4.12
CA HIS A 157 -2.44 4.10 -3.04
C HIS A 157 -3.08 2.75 -2.72
N TRP A 158 -3.17 2.44 -1.41
CA TRP A 158 -3.82 1.27 -0.85
C TRP A 158 -4.69 1.65 0.35
N GLU A 159 -5.88 1.06 0.43
CA GLU A 159 -6.81 1.32 1.52
C GLU A 159 -7.42 0.03 2.07
N TYR A 160 -7.62 -0.02 3.39
CA TYR A 160 -8.32 -1.10 4.05
C TYR A 160 -9.83 -0.99 3.77
N LYS A 161 -10.45 -2.09 3.40
CA LYS A 161 -11.91 -2.16 3.14
C LYS A 161 -12.65 -2.18 4.47
N THR A 162 -12.93 -1.00 5.02
CA THR A 162 -13.61 -0.84 6.31
C THR A 162 -15.10 -1.19 6.25
N GLY A 163 -15.68 -1.23 5.05
CA GLY A 163 -17.13 -1.32 4.86
C GLY A 163 -17.87 0.02 5.02
N PHE A 164 -17.14 1.11 5.37
CA PHE A 164 -17.71 2.45 5.53
C PHE A 164 -17.25 3.40 4.44
N THR A 165 -18.14 4.28 4.02
CA THR A 165 -17.78 5.45 3.20
C THR A 165 -16.96 6.46 4.00
N VAL A 166 -16.26 7.35 3.30
CA VAL A 166 -15.50 8.44 3.96
C VAL A 166 -16.42 9.33 4.82
N SER A 167 -17.69 9.54 4.42
CA SER A 167 -18.66 10.29 5.23
C SER A 167 -18.96 9.58 6.53
N GLU A 168 -19.27 8.29 6.46
CA GLU A 168 -19.54 7.47 7.64
C GLU A 168 -18.31 7.37 8.56
N MET A 169 -17.11 7.27 8.00
CA MET A 169 -15.88 7.30 8.81
C MET A 169 -15.70 8.62 9.57
N ARG A 170 -16.06 9.77 8.95
CA ARG A 170 -16.04 11.07 9.65
C ARG A 170 -17.04 11.11 10.80
N GLU A 171 -18.27 10.67 10.56
CA GLU A 171 -19.32 10.63 11.57
C GLU A 171 -18.94 9.71 12.73
N ARG A 172 -18.43 8.51 12.42
CA ARG A 172 -17.94 7.55 13.41
C ARG A 172 -16.79 8.10 14.22
N LYS A 173 -15.81 8.74 13.57
CA LYS A 173 -14.68 9.38 14.26
C LYS A 173 -15.14 10.49 15.19
N ALA A 174 -16.07 11.34 14.75
CA ALA A 174 -16.65 12.40 15.57
C ALA A 174 -17.44 11.86 16.79
N ALA A 175 -18.07 10.69 16.63
CA ALA A 175 -18.79 9.98 17.69
C ALA A 175 -17.90 9.09 18.58
N GLY A 176 -16.58 9.03 18.33
CA GLY A 176 -15.66 8.13 19.06
C GLY A 176 -15.88 6.65 18.79
N LEU A 177 -16.53 6.29 17.68
CA LEU A 177 -16.81 4.92 17.29
C LEU A 177 -15.67 4.33 16.45
N SER A 178 -15.50 2.99 16.48
CA SER A 178 -14.50 2.29 15.66
C SER A 178 -14.77 2.52 14.16
N ILE A 179 -13.68 2.59 13.38
CA ILE A 179 -13.69 2.72 11.91
C ILE A 179 -13.28 1.38 11.23
N ALA A 180 -12.57 0.52 11.96
CA ALA A 180 -12.10 -0.78 11.48
C ALA A 180 -12.26 -1.84 12.56
#